data_227ebb88db38b04423a73d754cbc556f
#
_entry.id   227ebb88db38b04423a73d754cbc556f
#
_cell.length_a   1.000
_cell.length_b   1.000
_cell.length_c   1.000
_cell.angle_alpha   90.00
_cell.angle_beta   90.00
_cell.angle_gamma   90.00
#
_symmetry.space_group_name_H-M   'P 1'
#
loop_
_entity.id
_entity.type
_entity.pdbx_description
1 polymer ?
#
loop_
_entity_poly.entity_id
_entity_poly.type
_entity_poly.pdbx_seq_one_letter_code
_entity_poly.pdbx_strand_id
1 'polypeptide(L)' 'MKSLKEKISITLDVDVIEKIRRLADEDDRSVSQYINLILRNYLKEKKTSC' A
#
# COMPACT_ATOMS: atom_id res chain seq x y z
N MET A 1 -12.20 -0.67 16.20
CA MET A 1 -12.82 -1.08 15.17
C MET A 1 -12.06 -1.78 14.16
N LYS A 2 -12.50 -2.67 13.52
CA LYS A 2 -11.79 -3.33 12.62
C LYS A 2 -12.20 -2.93 11.29
N SER A 3 -11.37 -2.79 10.44
CA SER A 3 -11.72 -2.36 9.15
C SER A 3 -11.82 -3.54 8.25
N LEU A 4 -12.80 -3.49 7.42
CA LEU A 4 -12.98 -4.53 6.43
C LEU A 4 -12.15 -4.19 5.23
N LYS A 5 -11.50 -5.15 4.67
CA LYS A 5 -10.68 -4.93 3.50
C LYS A 5 -11.53 -5.10 2.26
N GLU A 6 -11.38 -4.16 1.37
CA GLU A 6 -12.11 -4.21 0.11
C GLU A 6 -11.16 -4.47 -1.02
N LYS A 7 -11.62 -5.22 -1.99
CA LYS A 7 -10.80 -5.51 -3.12
C LYS A 7 -10.99 -4.44 -4.17
N ILE A 8 -9.95 -3.81 -4.59
CA ILE A 8 -10.03 -2.82 -5.64
C ILE A 8 -8.95 -3.10 -6.66
N SER A 9 -9.18 -2.65 -7.87
CA SER A 9 -8.22 -2.83 -8.94
C SER A 9 -7.69 -1.49 -9.36
N ILE A 10 -6.38 -1.37 -9.42
CA ILE A 10 -5.77 -0.13 -9.86
C ILE A 10 -4.69 -0.45 -10.87
N THR A 11 -4.35 0.54 -11.67
CA THR A 11 -3.32 0.38 -12.67
C THR A 11 -2.11 1.20 -12.22
N LEU A 12 -0.96 0.58 -12.23
CA LEU A 12 0.26 1.23 -11.82
C LEU A 12 1.30 1.13 -12.91
N ASP A 13 2.23 2.07 -12.92
CA ASP A 13 3.33 2.02 -13.86
C ASP A 13 4.20 0.81 -13.55
N VAL A 14 4.77 0.24 -14.59
CA VAL A 14 5.58 -0.94 -14.43
C VAL A 14 6.77 -0.72 -13.51
N ASP A 15 7.46 0.40 -13.72
CA ASP A 15 8.63 0.66 -12.88
C ASP A 15 8.25 0.93 -11.44
N VAL A 16 7.06 1.50 -11.21
CA VAL A 16 6.59 1.71 -9.86
C VAL A 16 6.32 0.36 -9.19
N ILE A 17 5.68 -0.53 -9.93
CA ILE A 17 5.36 -1.84 -9.40
C ILE A 17 6.64 -2.61 -9.07
N GLU A 18 7.63 -2.52 -9.93
CA GLU A 18 8.87 -3.22 -9.71
C GLU A 18 9.59 -2.75 -8.46
N LYS A 19 9.59 -1.45 -8.26
CA LYS A 19 10.24 -0.90 -7.08
C LYS A 19 9.51 -1.29 -5.81
N ILE A 20 8.20 -1.24 -5.86
CA ILE A 20 7.40 -1.61 -4.71
C ILE A 20 7.58 -3.09 -4.40
N ARG A 21 7.65 -3.89 -5.45
CA ARG A 21 7.82 -5.32 -5.26
C ARG A 21 9.13 -5.62 -4.54
N ARG A 22 10.18 -4.91 -4.94
CA ARG A 22 11.47 -5.08 -4.32
C ARG A 22 11.45 -4.66 -2.85
N LEU A 23 10.84 -3.52 -2.59
CA LEU A 23 10.77 -3.03 -1.22
C LEU A 23 9.91 -3.93 -0.35
N ALA A 24 8.84 -4.43 -0.91
CA ALA A 24 7.97 -5.32 -0.16
C ALA A 24 8.71 -6.60 0.20
N ASP A 25 9.51 -7.08 -0.73
CA ASP A 25 10.27 -8.29 -0.51
C ASP A 25 11.29 -8.10 0.61
N GLU A 26 11.93 -6.95 0.63
CA GLU A 26 12.89 -6.66 1.66
C GLU A 26 12.23 -6.59 3.04
N ASP A 27 10.98 -6.20 3.05
CA ASP A 27 10.24 -6.08 4.28
C ASP A 27 9.46 -7.35 4.61
N ASP A 28 9.63 -8.37 3.80
CA ASP A 28 8.94 -9.63 4.01
C ASP A 28 7.42 -9.45 3.98
N ARG A 29 6.96 -8.60 3.10
CA ARG A 29 5.53 -8.37 2.96
C ARG A 29 5.10 -8.62 1.54
N SER A 30 3.83 -8.86 1.34
CA SER A 30 3.34 -8.98 -0.02
C SER A 30 3.20 -7.58 -0.59
N VAL A 31 3.13 -7.50 -1.90
CA VAL A 31 3.00 -6.21 -2.57
C VAL A 31 1.75 -5.49 -2.10
N SER A 32 0.65 -6.22 -2.00
CA SER A 32 -0.61 -5.63 -1.55
C SER A 32 -0.49 -5.05 -0.16
N GLN A 33 0.12 -5.77 0.73
CA GLN A 33 0.29 -5.31 2.10
C GLN A 33 1.18 -4.09 2.16
N TYR A 34 2.21 -4.10 1.35
CA TYR A 34 3.15 -2.99 1.35
C TYR A 34 2.47 -1.72 0.84
N ILE A 35 1.71 -1.85 -0.23
CA ILE A 35 0.99 -0.71 -0.77
C ILE A 35 -0.01 -0.18 0.25
N ASN A 36 -0.70 -1.07 0.92
CA ASN A 36 -1.66 -0.66 1.92
C ASN A 36 -0.98 0.10 3.05
N LEU A 37 0.20 -0.35 3.44
CA LEU A 37 0.94 0.30 4.48
C LEU A 37 1.35 1.72 4.08
N ILE A 38 1.84 1.85 2.86
CA ILE A 38 2.24 3.15 2.35
C ILE A 38 1.07 4.12 2.34
N LEU A 39 -0.06 3.66 1.86
CA LEU A 39 -1.23 4.52 1.77
C LEU A 39 -1.74 4.91 3.13
N ARG A 40 -1.71 4.01 4.06
CA ARG A 40 -2.15 4.32 5.43
C ARG A 40 -1.24 5.37 6.06
N ASN A 41 0.05 5.22 5.86
CA ASN A 41 0.99 6.19 6.40
C ASN A 41 0.80 7.55 5.78
N TYR A 42 0.54 7.57 4.48
CA TYR A 42 0.33 8.83 3.79
C TYR A 42 -0.92 9.55 4.34
N LEU A 43 -1.98 8.81 4.51
CA LEU A 43 -3.21 9.40 5.02
C LEU A 43 -3.05 9.89 6.45
N LYS A 44 -2.24 9.17 7.21
CA LYS A 44 -2.00 9.56 8.57
C LYS A 44 -1.29 10.90 8.63
N GLU A 45 -0.32 11.09 7.76
CA GLU A 45 0.40 12.32 7.71
C GLU A 45 -0.46 13.48 7.28
N LYS A 46 -1.40 13.20 6.41
CA LYS A 46 -2.29 14.24 5.94
C LYS A 46 -3.34 14.59 6.96
N LYS A 47 -3.40 13.81 8.01
CA LYS A 47 -4.39 14.02 9.05
C LYS A 47 -5.77 14.05 8.49
N THR A 48 -6.04 13.19 7.57
CA THR A 48 -7.35 13.11 6.99
C THR A 48 -8.25 12.50 8.01
N SER A 49 -9.30 13.18 8.32
CA SER A 49 -10.19 12.57 9.26
C SER A 49 -11.16 11.74 8.47
N CYS A 50 -11.52 10.72 8.96
CA CYS A 50 -12.48 9.94 8.34
C CYS A 50 -12.56 8.66 8.71
#